data_7d506c436eb623004920eab6d7995d3d
#
_entry.id   7d506c436eb623004920eab6d7995d3d
#
_cell.length_a   1.000
_cell.length_b   1.000
_cell.length_c   1.000
_cell.angle_alpha   90.00
_cell.angle_beta   90.00
_cell.angle_gamma   90.00
#
_symmetry.space_group_name_H-M   'P 1'
#
loop_
_entity.id
_entity.type
_entity.pdbx_description
1 polymer ?
#
loop_
_entity_poly.entity_id
_entity_poly.type
_entity_poly.pdbx_seq_one_letter_code
_entity_poly.pdbx_strand_id
1 'polypeptide(L)'
;MITVGIVAAHRDWTVAVPRNYVDCVLAAGGVPVLLPVSLTGARLSAAVDHVGALLLAGGGDVDPARYGERPSATLDKVDPERDECEIQAFRLALEKGLRVLGVCRGAQLMAVATGGRLVQDLPSAGFGGHLDVHRDRTYAGLRHEVKAEPGTRAERVLAGLDEVNSHHHQAIAEPGELLEPTAWSADGVIEAVEAANLLGVQWHPETAAGVDGRHLRAFHWLTGGDRGVPDEL
;
A
#
# COMPACT_ATOMS: atom_id res chain seq x y z
N MET A 1 5.39 -5.44 -21.71
CA MET A 1 4.63 -4.72 -20.66
C MET A 1 4.23 -5.73 -19.59
N ILE A 2 4.32 -5.38 -18.32
CA ILE A 2 3.91 -6.24 -17.21
C ILE A 2 2.43 -6.03 -16.89
N THR A 3 1.71 -7.11 -16.60
CA THR A 3 0.34 -7.03 -16.07
C THR A 3 0.40 -6.85 -14.56
N VAL A 4 -0.36 -5.89 -14.03
CA VAL A 4 -0.44 -5.59 -12.59
C VAL A 4 -1.83 -5.91 -12.09
N GLY A 5 -1.96 -6.93 -11.26
CA GLY A 5 -3.20 -7.26 -10.57
C GLY A 5 -3.51 -6.21 -9.51
N ILE A 6 -4.73 -5.68 -9.51
CA ILE A 6 -5.22 -4.75 -8.49
C ILE A 6 -6.48 -5.34 -7.90
N VAL A 7 -6.47 -5.66 -6.59
CA VAL A 7 -7.68 -6.18 -5.95
C VAL A 7 -8.71 -5.06 -5.86
N ALA A 8 -9.89 -5.32 -6.42
CA ALA A 8 -10.97 -4.35 -6.57
C ALA A 8 -12.15 -4.70 -5.66
N ALA A 9 -12.52 -3.78 -4.78
CA ALA A 9 -13.57 -3.95 -3.79
C ALA A 9 -14.97 -3.86 -4.40
N HIS A 10 -15.95 -4.48 -3.76
CA HIS A 10 -17.37 -4.25 -4.05
C HIS A 10 -17.78 -2.85 -3.60
N ARG A 11 -18.50 -2.15 -4.47
CA ARG A 11 -19.14 -0.87 -4.19
C ARG A 11 -20.55 -0.93 -4.78
N ASP A 12 -21.55 -1.18 -3.94
CA ASP A 12 -22.94 -1.37 -4.35
C ASP A 12 -23.04 -2.42 -5.47
N TRP A 13 -23.32 -1.97 -6.68
CA TRP A 13 -23.50 -2.81 -7.88
C TRP A 13 -22.23 -2.93 -8.73
N THR A 14 -21.10 -2.43 -8.27
CA THR A 14 -19.86 -2.36 -9.04
C THR A 14 -18.71 -3.02 -8.32
N VAL A 15 -17.71 -3.44 -9.12
CA VAL A 15 -16.38 -3.79 -8.65
C VAL A 15 -15.47 -2.63 -9.03
N ALA A 16 -14.84 -1.99 -8.05
CA ALA A 16 -14.13 -0.74 -8.29
C ALA A 16 -12.83 -0.61 -7.49
N VAL A 17 -11.89 0.13 -8.07
CA VAL A 17 -10.70 0.67 -7.43
C VAL A 17 -10.62 2.16 -7.76
N PRO A 18 -10.08 3.03 -6.90
CA PRO A 18 -9.87 4.43 -7.25
C PRO A 18 -9.03 4.55 -8.53
N ARG A 19 -9.49 5.41 -9.46
CA ARG A 19 -8.93 5.56 -10.81
C ARG A 19 -7.44 5.90 -10.80
N ASN A 20 -6.98 6.69 -9.84
CA ASN A 20 -5.59 7.12 -9.72
C ASN A 20 -4.59 5.94 -9.61
N TYR A 21 -4.96 4.81 -9.00
CA TYR A 21 -4.12 3.59 -9.02
C TYR A 21 -3.96 3.04 -10.44
N VAL A 22 -5.05 3.00 -11.21
CA VAL A 22 -5.05 2.58 -12.62
C VAL A 22 -4.18 3.51 -13.45
N ASP A 23 -4.37 4.82 -13.29
CA ASP A 23 -3.61 5.85 -14.02
C ASP A 23 -2.10 5.77 -13.70
N CYS A 24 -1.72 5.53 -12.44
CA CYS A 24 -0.31 5.37 -12.06
C CYS A 24 0.33 4.08 -12.63
N VAL A 25 -0.39 2.97 -12.65
CA VAL A 25 0.11 1.73 -13.28
C VAL A 25 0.32 1.94 -14.78
N LEU A 26 -0.60 2.61 -15.46
CA LEU A 26 -0.46 2.96 -16.89
C LEU A 26 0.72 3.90 -17.13
N ALA A 27 0.86 4.96 -16.32
CA ALA A 27 1.97 5.91 -16.42
C ALA A 27 3.33 5.24 -16.18
N ALA A 28 3.38 4.22 -15.32
CA ALA A 28 4.57 3.41 -15.07
C ALA A 28 4.81 2.31 -16.14
N GLY A 29 4.05 2.28 -17.24
CA GLY A 29 4.22 1.33 -18.34
C GLY A 29 3.65 -0.06 -18.07
N GLY A 30 2.85 -0.24 -17.02
CA GLY A 30 2.15 -1.49 -16.71
C GLY A 30 0.76 -1.58 -17.36
N VAL A 31 0.17 -2.76 -17.32
CA VAL A 31 -1.21 -3.03 -17.75
C VAL A 31 -2.04 -3.40 -16.52
N PRO A 32 -2.95 -2.54 -16.04
CA PRO A 32 -3.77 -2.84 -14.86
C PRO A 32 -4.82 -3.91 -15.18
N VAL A 33 -4.94 -4.91 -14.30
CA VAL A 33 -5.93 -5.98 -14.35
C VAL A 33 -6.69 -5.99 -13.02
N LEU A 34 -8.00 -5.73 -13.03
CA LEU A 34 -8.79 -5.75 -11.82
C LEU A 34 -9.10 -7.19 -11.40
N LEU A 35 -8.80 -7.51 -10.14
CA LEU A 35 -9.09 -8.79 -9.49
C LEU A 35 -10.25 -8.56 -8.51
N PRO A 36 -11.49 -8.98 -8.84
CA PRO A 36 -12.63 -8.81 -7.92
C PRO A 36 -12.42 -9.52 -6.59
N VAL A 37 -12.79 -8.90 -5.47
CA VAL A 37 -12.70 -9.49 -4.12
C VAL A 37 -13.49 -10.80 -3.97
N SER A 38 -14.48 -11.04 -4.82
CA SER A 38 -15.24 -12.30 -4.87
C SER A 38 -14.44 -13.50 -5.42
N LEU A 39 -13.22 -13.27 -5.93
CA LEU A 39 -12.34 -14.37 -6.31
C LEU A 39 -11.77 -15.05 -5.07
N THR A 40 -11.90 -16.35 -4.97
CA THR A 40 -11.41 -17.16 -3.86
C THR A 40 -10.78 -18.48 -4.35
N GLY A 41 -9.88 -19.06 -3.55
CA GLY A 41 -9.30 -20.36 -3.80
C GLY A 41 -8.70 -20.51 -5.21
N ALA A 42 -9.06 -21.59 -5.92
CA ALA A 42 -8.51 -21.89 -7.25
C ALA A 42 -8.76 -20.80 -8.30
N ARG A 43 -9.88 -20.06 -8.18
CA ARG A 43 -10.18 -18.95 -9.12
C ARG A 43 -9.26 -17.77 -8.91
N LEU A 44 -8.97 -17.42 -7.65
CA LEU A 44 -8.01 -16.37 -7.32
C LEU A 44 -6.60 -16.79 -7.75
N SER A 45 -6.20 -18.03 -7.48
CA SER A 45 -4.90 -18.57 -7.93
C SER A 45 -4.74 -18.47 -9.44
N ALA A 46 -5.76 -18.92 -10.20
CA ALA A 46 -5.75 -18.82 -11.66
C ALA A 46 -5.68 -17.35 -12.14
N ALA A 47 -6.33 -16.41 -11.47
CA ALA A 47 -6.23 -15.00 -11.81
C ALA A 47 -4.83 -14.41 -11.52
N VAL A 48 -4.22 -14.79 -10.39
CA VAL A 48 -2.85 -14.38 -10.02
C VAL A 48 -1.81 -15.01 -10.95
N ASP A 49 -2.07 -16.18 -11.54
CA ASP A 49 -1.19 -16.78 -12.55
C ASP A 49 -1.03 -15.91 -13.83
N HIS A 50 -1.97 -15.02 -14.09
CA HIS A 50 -1.97 -14.17 -15.29
C HIS A 50 -1.46 -12.75 -15.05
N VAL A 51 -0.99 -12.43 -13.85
CA VAL A 51 -0.38 -11.14 -13.55
C VAL A 51 1.11 -11.28 -13.24
N GLY A 52 1.87 -10.25 -13.55
CA GLY A 52 3.31 -10.21 -13.32
C GLY A 52 3.71 -9.44 -12.06
N ALA A 53 2.77 -8.70 -11.47
CA ALA A 53 2.94 -7.97 -10.21
C ALA A 53 1.58 -7.77 -9.53
N LEU A 54 1.58 -7.47 -8.23
CA LEU A 54 0.37 -7.22 -7.44
C LEU A 54 0.41 -5.83 -6.81
N LEU A 55 -0.69 -5.08 -6.89
CA LEU A 55 -0.92 -3.83 -6.19
C LEU A 55 -2.06 -4.01 -5.18
N LEU A 56 -1.74 -3.79 -3.90
CA LEU A 56 -2.69 -3.72 -2.80
C LEU A 56 -3.00 -2.25 -2.52
N ALA A 57 -4.20 -1.82 -2.85
CA ALA A 57 -4.61 -0.42 -2.78
C ALA A 57 -5.00 0.01 -1.36
N GLY A 58 -4.98 1.31 -1.12
CA GLY A 58 -5.52 1.93 0.10
C GLY A 58 -7.02 1.66 0.31
N GLY A 59 -7.53 1.97 1.49
CA GLY A 59 -8.93 1.72 1.83
C GLY A 59 -9.24 1.95 3.31
N GLY A 60 -10.33 1.37 3.77
CA GLY A 60 -10.71 1.33 5.18
C GLY A 60 -9.81 0.39 5.99
N ASP A 61 -10.18 0.17 7.25
CA ASP A 61 -9.33 -0.56 8.19
C ASP A 61 -9.27 -2.06 7.92
N VAL A 62 -8.14 -2.66 8.25
CA VAL A 62 -8.01 -4.13 8.34
C VAL A 62 -8.66 -4.60 9.63
N ASP A 63 -9.45 -5.67 9.56
CA ASP A 63 -10.13 -6.24 10.74
C ASP A 63 -9.08 -6.63 11.81
N PRO A 64 -9.17 -6.08 13.05
CA PRO A 64 -8.28 -6.45 14.15
C PRO A 64 -8.23 -7.95 14.44
N ALA A 65 -9.29 -8.69 14.16
CA ALA A 65 -9.30 -10.15 14.30
C ALA A 65 -8.23 -10.84 13.40
N ARG A 66 -7.79 -10.19 12.31
CA ARG A 66 -6.76 -10.72 11.41
C ARG A 66 -5.36 -10.75 12.04
N TYR A 67 -5.12 -9.91 13.05
CA TYR A 67 -3.87 -9.88 13.83
C TYR A 67 -4.07 -10.21 15.32
N GLY A 68 -5.18 -10.94 15.64
CA GLY A 68 -5.43 -11.52 16.95
C GLY A 68 -5.88 -10.53 18.01
N GLU A 69 -6.34 -9.35 17.63
CA GLU A 69 -6.77 -8.30 18.53
C GLU A 69 -8.29 -8.09 18.50
N ARG A 70 -8.80 -7.38 19.52
CA ARG A 70 -10.17 -6.85 19.53
C ARG A 70 -10.13 -5.38 19.10
N PRO A 71 -11.22 -4.84 18.53
CA PRO A 71 -11.32 -3.42 18.30
C PRO A 71 -11.05 -2.61 19.58
N SER A 72 -10.06 -1.73 19.54
CA SER A 72 -9.70 -0.82 20.64
C SER A 72 -10.04 0.64 20.31
N ALA A 73 -10.48 0.91 19.09
CA ALA A 73 -10.89 2.21 18.59
C ALA A 73 -12.10 2.07 17.65
N THR A 74 -12.63 3.22 17.19
CA THR A 74 -13.63 3.22 16.13
C THR A 74 -12.99 2.85 14.82
N LEU A 75 -13.48 1.78 14.20
CA LEU A 75 -13.00 1.29 12.90
C LEU A 75 -13.74 1.98 11.75
N ASP A 76 -13.03 2.25 10.65
CA ASP A 76 -13.62 2.79 9.41
C ASP A 76 -13.68 1.71 8.33
N LYS A 77 -14.90 1.40 7.87
CA LYS A 77 -15.17 0.57 6.67
C LYS A 77 -14.40 -0.75 6.60
N VAL A 78 -14.39 -1.51 7.68
CA VAL A 78 -13.86 -2.88 7.68
C VAL A 78 -14.61 -3.72 6.65
N ASP A 79 -13.85 -4.42 5.80
CA ASP A 79 -14.38 -5.31 4.75
C ASP A 79 -13.69 -6.68 4.86
N PRO A 80 -14.28 -7.65 5.60
CA PRO A 80 -13.67 -8.95 5.82
C PRO A 80 -13.48 -9.79 4.55
N GLU A 81 -14.34 -9.59 3.52
CA GLU A 81 -14.21 -10.27 2.23
C GLU A 81 -12.97 -9.75 1.48
N ARG A 82 -12.76 -8.43 1.52
CA ARG A 82 -11.58 -7.79 0.95
C ARG A 82 -10.31 -8.21 1.68
N ASP A 83 -10.32 -8.23 3.01
CA ASP A 83 -9.17 -8.67 3.82
C ASP A 83 -8.76 -10.09 3.42
N GLU A 84 -9.73 -11.02 3.35
CA GLU A 84 -9.47 -12.41 3.00
C GLU A 84 -8.91 -12.56 1.58
N CYS A 85 -9.53 -11.90 0.61
CA CYS A 85 -9.08 -11.95 -0.79
C CYS A 85 -7.68 -11.38 -0.95
N GLU A 86 -7.39 -10.21 -0.35
CA GLU A 86 -6.09 -9.56 -0.47
C GLU A 86 -4.98 -10.33 0.26
N ILE A 87 -5.26 -10.94 1.44
CA ILE A 87 -4.31 -11.82 2.14
C ILE A 87 -3.98 -13.05 1.28
N GLN A 88 -4.98 -13.68 0.67
CA GLN A 88 -4.77 -14.83 -0.22
C GLN A 88 -4.00 -14.42 -1.48
N ALA A 89 -4.35 -13.30 -2.12
CA ALA A 89 -3.65 -12.79 -3.30
C ALA A 89 -2.18 -12.47 -2.99
N PHE A 90 -1.92 -11.86 -1.82
CA PHE A 90 -0.57 -11.56 -1.35
C PHE A 90 0.26 -12.83 -1.15
N ARG A 91 -0.29 -13.86 -0.48
CA ARG A 91 0.39 -15.15 -0.27
C ARG A 91 0.72 -15.83 -1.61
N LEU A 92 -0.22 -15.85 -2.54
CA LEU A 92 0.01 -16.39 -3.89
C LEU A 92 1.10 -15.60 -4.64
N ALA A 93 1.13 -14.27 -4.50
CA ALA A 93 2.17 -13.44 -5.10
C ALA A 93 3.55 -13.72 -4.49
N LEU A 94 3.63 -13.96 -3.16
CA LEU A 94 4.87 -14.38 -2.49
C LEU A 94 5.38 -15.72 -3.02
N GLU A 95 4.51 -16.73 -3.09
CA GLU A 95 4.86 -18.07 -3.60
C GLU A 95 5.41 -18.01 -5.03
N LYS A 96 4.94 -17.06 -5.84
CA LYS A 96 5.36 -16.85 -7.22
C LYS A 96 6.55 -15.88 -7.37
N GLY A 97 7.02 -15.28 -6.30
CA GLY A 97 8.08 -14.28 -6.33
C GLY A 97 7.71 -13.00 -7.08
N LEU A 98 6.42 -12.66 -7.15
CA LEU A 98 5.96 -11.44 -7.80
C LEU A 98 6.38 -10.20 -7.00
N ARG A 99 6.56 -9.07 -7.69
CA ARG A 99 6.65 -7.78 -7.00
C ARG A 99 5.28 -7.39 -6.45
N VAL A 100 5.25 -6.95 -5.19
CA VAL A 100 4.03 -6.46 -4.54
C VAL A 100 4.27 -5.05 -4.01
N LEU A 101 3.41 -4.12 -4.42
CA LEU A 101 3.32 -2.78 -3.83
C LEU A 101 2.06 -2.70 -2.97
N GLY A 102 2.24 -2.41 -1.68
CA GLY A 102 1.15 -2.05 -0.77
C GLY A 102 1.11 -0.54 -0.55
N VAL A 103 -0.05 0.08 -0.69
CA VAL A 103 -0.25 1.51 -0.44
C VAL A 103 -1.22 1.70 0.72
N CYS A 104 -0.81 2.45 1.74
CA CYS A 104 -1.58 2.76 2.95
C CYS A 104 -2.12 1.47 3.59
N ARG A 105 -3.44 1.22 3.53
CA ARG A 105 -4.03 -0.04 3.98
C ARG A 105 -3.34 -1.27 3.37
N GLY A 106 -2.92 -1.21 2.09
CA GLY A 106 -2.22 -2.31 1.44
C GLY A 106 -0.88 -2.65 2.12
N ALA A 107 -0.12 -1.66 2.59
CA ALA A 107 1.10 -1.88 3.38
C ALA A 107 0.78 -2.49 4.75
N GLN A 108 -0.26 -2.02 5.41
CA GLN A 108 -0.75 -2.55 6.69
C GLN A 108 -1.20 -4.02 6.54
N LEU A 109 -1.93 -4.34 5.49
CA LEU A 109 -2.37 -5.70 5.21
C LEU A 109 -1.18 -6.65 4.94
N MET A 110 -0.13 -6.19 4.25
CA MET A 110 1.10 -6.97 4.07
C MET A 110 1.73 -7.31 5.41
N ALA A 111 1.83 -6.35 6.34
CA ALA A 111 2.34 -6.59 7.69
C ALA A 111 1.48 -7.61 8.45
N VAL A 112 0.15 -7.45 8.43
CA VAL A 112 -0.79 -8.40 9.07
C VAL A 112 -0.67 -9.80 8.45
N ALA A 113 -0.59 -9.90 7.12
CA ALA A 113 -0.49 -11.18 6.43
C ALA A 113 0.81 -11.95 6.73
N THR A 114 1.84 -11.27 7.26
CA THR A 114 3.13 -11.82 7.69
C THR A 114 3.27 -11.94 9.22
N GLY A 115 2.17 -11.81 9.96
CA GLY A 115 2.12 -11.97 11.42
C GLY A 115 2.37 -10.69 12.21
N GLY A 116 2.35 -9.54 11.54
CA GLY A 116 2.48 -8.22 12.16
C GLY A 116 1.18 -7.72 12.80
N ARG A 117 1.27 -6.53 13.41
CA ARG A 117 0.16 -5.86 14.12
C ARG A 117 0.11 -4.38 13.77
N LEU A 118 -1.06 -3.76 13.99
CA LEU A 118 -1.31 -2.35 13.70
C LEU A 118 -1.53 -1.53 14.98
N VAL A 119 -1.16 -0.26 14.93
CA VAL A 119 -1.73 0.77 15.78
C VAL A 119 -3.13 1.06 15.25
N GLN A 120 -4.17 0.72 16.01
CA GLN A 120 -5.56 0.83 15.55
C GLN A 120 -6.07 2.26 15.47
N ASP A 121 -5.45 3.20 16.20
CA ASP A 121 -5.78 4.62 16.13
C ASP A 121 -4.59 5.46 16.62
N LEU A 122 -3.92 6.12 15.72
CA LEU A 122 -2.74 6.95 15.99
C LEU A 122 -3.03 8.08 17.00
N PRO A 123 -4.13 8.85 16.86
CA PRO A 123 -4.45 9.89 17.85
C PRO A 123 -4.59 9.34 19.26
N SER A 124 -5.29 8.22 19.44
CA SER A 124 -5.46 7.57 20.76
C SER A 124 -4.15 7.03 21.33
N ALA A 125 -3.22 6.67 20.45
CA ALA A 125 -1.87 6.22 20.83
C ALA A 125 -0.88 7.38 21.06
N GLY A 126 -1.32 8.64 20.90
CA GLY A 126 -0.50 9.83 21.15
C GLY A 126 0.28 10.36 19.94
N PHE A 127 0.03 9.82 18.74
CA PHE A 127 0.61 10.30 17.49
C PHE A 127 -0.33 11.31 16.82
N GLY A 128 0.21 12.36 16.21
CA GLY A 128 -0.57 13.39 15.54
C GLY A 128 -0.03 13.72 14.15
N GLY A 129 -0.86 14.39 13.33
CA GLY A 129 -0.40 14.85 12.02
C GLY A 129 -0.48 13.81 10.89
N HIS A 130 -1.22 12.71 11.07
CA HIS A 130 -1.36 11.63 10.08
C HIS A 130 -2.74 11.55 9.44
N LEU A 131 -3.77 12.15 10.06
CA LEU A 131 -5.13 12.17 9.54
C LEU A 131 -5.61 13.59 9.29
N ASP A 132 -5.99 13.89 8.06
CA ASP A 132 -6.74 15.11 7.76
C ASP A 132 -8.23 14.91 8.14
N VAL A 133 -8.63 15.52 9.23
CA VAL A 133 -10.02 15.47 9.72
C VAL A 133 -11.03 16.17 8.79
N HIS A 134 -10.56 17.02 7.88
CA HIS A 134 -11.42 17.72 6.91
C HIS A 134 -11.75 16.89 5.67
N ARG A 135 -11.18 15.69 5.54
CA ARG A 135 -11.49 14.69 4.50
C ARG A 135 -11.58 15.27 3.08
N ASP A 136 -10.66 16.14 2.73
CA ASP A 136 -10.51 16.54 1.35
C ASP A 136 -10.06 15.31 0.55
N ARG A 137 -10.87 14.87 -0.41
CA ARG A 137 -10.59 13.72 -1.28
C ARG A 137 -9.36 13.92 -2.17
N THR A 138 -8.77 15.10 -2.15
CA THR A 138 -7.54 15.40 -2.90
C THR A 138 -6.29 14.96 -2.16
N TYR A 139 -6.38 14.62 -0.86
CA TYR A 139 -5.24 14.29 0.01
C TYR A 139 -4.12 15.35 -0.03
N ALA A 140 -4.47 16.57 -0.42
CA ALA A 140 -3.49 17.65 -0.62
C ALA A 140 -3.22 18.44 0.67
N GLY A 141 -4.04 18.23 1.74
CA GLY A 141 -4.04 19.09 2.91
C GLY A 141 -2.93 18.78 3.89
N LEU A 142 -2.77 17.51 4.27
CA LEU A 142 -1.84 17.11 5.32
C LEU A 142 -0.58 16.47 4.71
N ARG A 143 0.58 16.97 5.13
CA ARG A 143 1.90 16.45 4.73
C ARG A 143 2.80 16.40 5.95
N HIS A 144 3.74 15.46 5.95
CA HIS A 144 4.78 15.37 6.96
C HIS A 144 6.10 14.88 6.35
N GLU A 145 7.18 15.17 7.06
CA GLU A 145 8.50 14.65 6.71
C GLU A 145 8.56 13.13 6.89
N VAL A 146 9.26 12.46 5.98
CA VAL A 146 9.58 11.04 6.08
C VAL A 146 11.07 10.86 5.81
N LYS A 147 11.72 10.08 6.67
CA LYS A 147 13.14 9.73 6.53
C LYS A 147 13.27 8.23 6.26
N ALA A 148 13.91 7.92 5.14
CA ALA A 148 14.24 6.55 4.77
C ALA A 148 15.64 6.18 5.24
N GLU A 149 15.83 4.88 5.49
CA GLU A 149 17.13 4.31 5.77
C GLU A 149 17.99 4.27 4.49
N PRO A 150 19.27 4.65 4.54
CA PRO A 150 20.15 4.68 3.38
C PRO A 150 20.29 3.29 2.72
N GLY A 151 20.32 3.25 1.38
CA GLY A 151 20.48 2.05 0.58
C GLY A 151 19.18 1.27 0.33
N THR A 152 18.06 1.73 0.90
CA THR A 152 16.75 1.06 0.79
C THR A 152 15.99 1.46 -0.49
N ARG A 153 14.90 0.75 -0.81
CA ARG A 153 13.96 1.18 -1.88
C ARG A 153 13.19 2.42 -1.45
N ALA A 154 12.82 2.52 -0.17
CA ALA A 154 12.16 3.70 0.36
C ALA A 154 12.99 4.95 0.12
N GLU A 155 14.31 4.91 0.31
CA GLU A 155 15.20 6.03 -0.02
C GLU A 155 15.10 6.41 -1.52
N ARG A 156 15.16 5.41 -2.42
CA ARG A 156 15.05 5.67 -3.87
C ARG A 156 13.69 6.22 -4.28
N VAL A 157 12.62 5.71 -3.68
CA VAL A 157 11.25 6.20 -3.94
C VAL A 157 11.06 7.61 -3.43
N LEU A 158 11.66 7.95 -2.27
CA LEU A 158 11.58 9.26 -1.63
C LEU A 158 12.62 10.26 -2.15
N ALA A 159 13.55 9.86 -3.02
CA ALA A 159 14.64 10.74 -3.45
C ALA A 159 14.14 12.12 -3.93
N GLY A 160 14.62 13.20 -3.28
CA GLY A 160 14.18 14.57 -3.54
C GLY A 160 12.75 14.91 -3.11
N LEU A 161 12.08 14.04 -2.36
CA LEU A 161 10.82 14.33 -1.68
C LEU A 161 11.13 14.53 -0.19
N ASP A 162 10.94 15.76 0.30
CA ASP A 162 11.16 16.07 1.72
C ASP A 162 9.92 15.73 2.56
N GLU A 163 8.73 15.75 1.94
CA GLU A 163 7.45 15.47 2.56
C GLU A 163 6.58 14.57 1.70
N VAL A 164 5.75 13.78 2.35
CA VAL A 164 4.70 12.98 1.72
C VAL A 164 3.32 13.42 2.22
N ASN A 165 2.28 13.12 1.44
CA ASN A 165 0.90 13.31 1.91
C ASN A 165 0.53 12.25 2.95
N SER A 166 -0.39 12.58 3.84
CA SER A 166 -0.83 11.68 4.90
C SER A 166 -2.35 11.67 5.01
N HIS A 167 -2.93 10.48 5.04
CA HIS A 167 -4.36 10.29 5.22
C HIS A 167 -4.65 8.91 5.83
N HIS A 168 -4.18 8.70 7.04
CA HIS A 168 -4.38 7.44 7.77
C HIS A 168 -4.48 7.70 9.26
N HIS A 169 -5.33 6.95 9.96
CA HIS A 169 -5.41 6.94 11.41
C HIS A 169 -4.84 5.66 12.01
N GLN A 170 -4.53 4.67 11.18
CA GLN A 170 -3.84 3.44 11.57
C GLN A 170 -2.43 3.41 10.98
N ALA A 171 -1.54 2.63 11.58
CA ALA A 171 -0.19 2.39 11.07
C ALA A 171 0.32 1.00 11.47
N ILE A 172 1.40 0.58 10.84
CA ILE A 172 2.11 -0.65 11.22
C ILE A 172 2.78 -0.42 12.58
N ALA A 173 2.41 -1.25 13.59
CA ALA A 173 3.08 -1.30 14.87
C ALA A 173 4.24 -2.31 14.84
N GLU A 174 3.98 -3.47 14.27
CA GLU A 174 4.96 -4.55 14.08
C GLU A 174 4.85 -5.06 12.64
N PRO A 175 5.94 -5.09 11.86
CA PRO A 175 5.87 -5.41 10.43
C PRO A 175 5.68 -6.90 10.13
N GLY A 176 5.73 -7.77 11.16
CA GLY A 176 5.70 -9.23 11.01
C GLY A 176 7.09 -9.82 10.77
N GLU A 177 7.13 -11.09 10.39
CA GLU A 177 8.39 -11.86 10.30
C GLU A 177 9.17 -11.64 9.00
N LEU A 178 8.53 -11.07 7.99
CA LEU A 178 9.08 -10.99 6.62
C LEU A 178 9.51 -9.58 6.23
N LEU A 179 8.86 -8.56 6.77
CA LEU A 179 9.06 -7.17 6.35
C LEU A 179 9.98 -6.42 7.31
N GLU A 180 10.87 -5.60 6.76
CA GLU A 180 11.74 -4.70 7.52
C GLU A 180 11.22 -3.26 7.38
N PRO A 181 11.09 -2.49 8.46
CA PRO A 181 10.79 -1.06 8.38
C PRO A 181 11.97 -0.31 7.78
N THR A 182 11.71 0.56 6.81
CA THR A 182 12.77 1.27 6.07
C THR A 182 12.53 2.77 5.94
N ALA A 183 11.40 3.29 6.41
CA ALA A 183 11.18 4.73 6.53
C ALA A 183 10.25 5.05 7.70
N TRP A 184 10.44 6.23 8.28
CA TRP A 184 9.68 6.70 9.45
C TRP A 184 9.35 8.18 9.33
N SER A 185 8.21 8.58 9.89
CA SER A 185 7.88 9.97 10.17
C SER A 185 8.70 10.51 11.36
N ALA A 186 8.65 11.82 11.57
CA ALA A 186 9.40 12.46 12.64
C ALA A 186 9.01 12.01 14.05
N ASP A 187 7.76 11.57 14.25
CA ASP A 187 7.23 11.02 15.51
C ASP A 187 7.41 9.50 15.64
N GLY A 188 8.07 8.85 14.66
CA GLY A 188 8.48 7.46 14.73
C GLY A 188 7.45 6.46 14.17
N VAL A 189 6.39 6.92 13.51
CA VAL A 189 5.45 6.03 12.81
C VAL A 189 6.16 5.41 11.59
N ILE A 190 5.98 4.09 11.40
CA ILE A 190 6.52 3.37 10.23
C ILE A 190 5.78 3.83 8.98
N GLU A 191 6.54 4.38 8.04
CA GLU A 191 6.03 4.91 6.76
C GLU A 191 6.38 4.04 5.55
N ALA A 192 7.40 3.18 5.65
CA ALA A 192 7.66 2.16 4.64
C ALA A 192 8.19 0.86 5.24
N VAL A 193 7.85 -0.24 4.59
CA VAL A 193 8.33 -1.59 4.89
C VAL A 193 8.77 -2.29 3.62
N GLU A 194 9.80 -3.12 3.70
CA GLU A 194 10.38 -3.81 2.55
C GLU A 194 10.73 -5.27 2.83
N ALA A 195 10.77 -6.06 1.77
CA ALA A 195 11.48 -7.34 1.68
C ALA A 195 11.92 -7.55 0.21
N ALA A 196 12.45 -8.70 -0.17
CA ALA A 196 13.05 -8.96 -1.50
C ALA A 196 12.26 -8.35 -2.69
N ASN A 197 10.99 -8.73 -2.86
CA ASN A 197 10.09 -8.25 -3.91
C ASN A 197 8.87 -7.51 -3.36
N LEU A 198 8.98 -6.96 -2.15
CA LEU A 198 7.90 -6.30 -1.44
C LEU A 198 8.26 -4.85 -1.15
N LEU A 199 7.32 -3.95 -1.35
CA LEU A 199 7.39 -2.56 -0.93
C LEU A 199 6.01 -2.15 -0.40
N GLY A 200 5.94 -1.76 0.85
CA GLY A 200 4.76 -1.14 1.45
C GLY A 200 5.07 0.32 1.76
N VAL A 201 4.19 1.24 1.38
CA VAL A 201 4.28 2.66 1.71
C VAL A 201 2.99 3.11 2.40
N GLN A 202 3.12 3.86 3.49
CA GLN A 202 1.96 4.29 4.28
C GLN A 202 1.27 5.51 3.66
N TRP A 203 2.00 6.38 2.98
CA TRP A 203 1.44 7.53 2.26
C TRP A 203 0.73 7.13 0.96
N HIS A 204 0.15 8.11 0.26
CA HIS A 204 -0.63 7.93 -0.96
C HIS A 204 0.09 8.49 -2.20
N PRO A 205 1.08 7.79 -2.76
CA PRO A 205 1.80 8.28 -3.95
C PRO A 205 0.87 8.43 -5.17
N GLU A 206 -0.19 7.62 -5.28
CA GLU A 206 -1.15 7.68 -6.38
C GLU A 206 -1.97 8.97 -6.43
N THR A 207 -2.14 9.64 -5.30
CA THR A 207 -2.85 10.93 -5.26
C THR A 207 -1.94 12.11 -5.56
N ALA A 208 -0.64 11.98 -5.29
CA ALA A 208 0.35 13.02 -5.48
C ALA A 208 1.02 12.97 -6.87
N ALA A 209 0.99 11.83 -7.56
CA ALA A 209 1.66 11.63 -8.85
C ALA A 209 1.20 12.57 -9.97
N GLY A 210 -0.05 13.03 -9.94
CA GLY A 210 -0.58 14.01 -10.89
C GLY A 210 -0.03 15.43 -10.70
N VAL A 211 0.53 15.72 -9.51
CA VAL A 211 1.14 17.02 -9.17
C VAL A 211 2.67 16.94 -9.29
N ASP A 212 3.23 15.82 -8.86
CA ASP A 212 4.68 15.58 -8.87
C ASP A 212 4.99 14.15 -9.32
N GLY A 213 5.55 14.04 -10.52
CA GLY A 213 5.88 12.74 -11.14
C GLY A 213 6.87 11.88 -10.34
N ARG A 214 7.60 12.45 -9.37
CA ARG A 214 8.50 11.69 -8.49
C ARG A 214 7.74 10.65 -7.67
N HIS A 215 6.48 10.86 -7.36
CA HIS A 215 5.62 9.89 -6.69
C HIS A 215 5.33 8.63 -7.53
N LEU A 216 5.56 8.64 -8.84
CA LEU A 216 5.45 7.46 -9.70
C LEU A 216 6.57 6.42 -9.46
N ARG A 217 7.64 6.74 -8.75
CA ARG A 217 8.78 5.82 -8.56
C ARG A 217 8.38 4.49 -7.91
N ALA A 218 7.45 4.48 -6.97
CA ALA A 218 6.92 3.24 -6.39
C ALA A 218 6.24 2.35 -7.45
N PHE A 219 5.49 2.96 -8.38
CA PHE A 219 4.84 2.25 -9.48
C PHE A 219 5.83 1.82 -10.56
N HIS A 220 6.85 2.63 -10.87
CA HIS A 220 7.96 2.22 -11.74
C HIS A 220 8.70 1.01 -11.17
N TRP A 221 8.98 1.00 -9.86
CA TRP A 221 9.54 -0.17 -9.21
C TRP A 221 8.62 -1.39 -9.36
N LEU A 222 7.32 -1.25 -9.13
CA LEU A 222 6.34 -2.34 -9.27
C LEU A 222 6.35 -2.93 -10.69
N THR A 223 6.43 -2.10 -11.71
CA THR A 223 6.39 -2.52 -13.12
C THR A 223 7.75 -2.97 -13.68
N GLY A 224 8.83 -2.90 -12.89
CA GLY A 224 10.18 -3.23 -13.33
C GLY A 224 10.87 -2.15 -14.16
N GLY A 225 10.33 -0.94 -14.16
CA GLY A 225 10.88 0.22 -14.86
C GLY A 225 12.06 0.90 -14.15
N ASP A 226 12.43 0.43 -12.97
CA ASP A 226 13.54 0.93 -12.18
C ASP A 226 14.95 0.58 -12.72
N ARG A 227 15.01 -0.23 -13.78
CA ARG A 227 16.25 -0.59 -14.46
C ARG A 227 16.66 0.47 -15.48
N GLY A 228 16.94 1.70 -15.07
CA GLY A 228 17.44 2.74 -15.96
C GLY A 228 16.77 4.10 -15.86
N VAL A 229 16.11 4.39 -14.75
CA VAL A 229 15.82 5.79 -14.42
C VAL A 229 17.16 6.42 -14.03
N PRO A 230 17.71 7.35 -14.83
CA PRO A 230 18.90 8.08 -14.42
C PRO A 230 18.60 8.81 -13.11
N ASP A 231 19.60 8.91 -12.24
CA ASP A 231 19.55 9.75 -11.02
C ASP A 231 19.47 11.27 -11.35
N GLU A 232 19.14 11.61 -12.61
CA GLU A 232 19.05 12.97 -13.10
C GLU A 232 17.63 13.26 -13.64
N LEU A 233 16.81 13.88 -12.81
CA LEU A 233 15.79 14.87 -13.18
C LEU A 233 15.78 15.98 -12.14
#